data_5d6e5aec001f73e6bf3931016c893d55
#
_entry.id   5d6e5aec001f73e6bf3931016c893d55
#
_cell.length_a   1.000
_cell.length_b   1.000
_cell.length_c   1.000
_cell.angle_alpha   90.00
_cell.angle_beta   90.00
_cell.angle_gamma   90.00
#
_symmetry.space_group_name_H-M   'P 1'
#
loop_
_entity.id
_entity.type
_entity.pdbx_description
1 polymer ?
#
loop_
_entity_poly.entity_id
_entity_poly.type
_entity_poly.pdbx_seq_one_letter_code
_entity_poly.pdbx_strand_id
1 'polypeptide(L)'
;MAVGERIKRARNFRGMTQKELGVAIGFEEKSADIRIAQYESNTRTPKEELLRKIATVLDVNYRSLYEPTLYAAEDIMYTLFELDEHYPDTQLYEISDTIDSNLTETHMSISFRSCLLDDLLKEWQLRKKQLATGEITRDEYLEWKLNWPQTTDDCGKHTSHKKWR
;
A
#
# COMPACT_ATOMS: atom_id res chain seq x y z
N MET A 1 6.08 4.91 -6.35
CA MET A 1 4.83 5.27 -7.09
C MET A 1 4.37 6.62 -6.59
N ALA A 2 4.28 7.61 -7.48
CA ALA A 2 3.78 8.94 -7.16
C ALA A 2 2.29 8.93 -6.75
N VAL A 3 1.82 9.99 -6.07
CA VAL A 3 0.43 10.11 -5.58
C VAL A 3 -0.58 9.86 -6.70
N GLY A 4 -0.38 10.46 -7.88
CA GLY A 4 -1.29 10.30 -9.01
C GLY A 4 -1.42 8.86 -9.51
N GLU A 5 -0.32 8.14 -9.57
CA GLU A 5 -0.32 6.72 -9.96
C GLU A 5 -1.06 5.85 -8.92
N ARG A 6 -0.96 6.20 -7.63
CA ARG A 6 -1.69 5.52 -6.55
C ARG A 6 -3.20 5.77 -6.65
N ILE A 7 -3.60 7.03 -6.92
CA ILE A 7 -5.00 7.39 -7.17
C ILE A 7 -5.54 6.59 -8.38
N LYS A 8 -4.81 6.63 -9.50
CA LYS A 8 -5.19 5.92 -10.73
C LYS A 8 -5.36 4.43 -10.49
N ARG A 9 -4.43 3.80 -9.77
CA ARG A 9 -4.48 2.38 -9.43
C ARG A 9 -5.71 2.05 -8.59
N ALA A 10 -5.96 2.80 -7.52
CA ALA A 10 -7.12 2.58 -6.65
C ALA A 10 -8.43 2.81 -7.38
N ARG A 11 -8.54 3.88 -8.20
CA ARG A 11 -9.73 4.16 -9.03
C ARG A 11 -10.01 3.03 -10.02
N ASN A 12 -8.99 2.58 -10.75
CA ASN A 12 -9.14 1.47 -11.70
C ASN A 12 -9.55 0.17 -10.99
N PHE A 13 -8.98 -0.09 -9.83
CA PHE A 13 -9.34 -1.25 -9.00
C PHE A 13 -10.82 -1.21 -8.57
N ARG A 14 -11.36 -0.03 -8.28
CA ARG A 14 -12.80 0.18 -8.03
C ARG A 14 -13.66 0.19 -9.29
N GLY A 15 -13.08 0.13 -10.48
CA GLY A 15 -13.79 0.18 -11.76
C GLY A 15 -14.41 1.55 -12.09
N MET A 16 -13.96 2.61 -11.42
CA MET A 16 -14.46 3.96 -11.66
C MET A 16 -13.77 4.63 -12.85
N THR A 17 -14.52 5.45 -13.60
CA THR A 17 -13.95 6.41 -14.55
C THR A 17 -13.42 7.65 -13.83
N GLN A 18 -12.54 8.41 -14.49
CA GLN A 18 -12.07 9.69 -13.97
C GLN A 18 -13.23 10.66 -13.69
N LYS A 19 -14.22 10.67 -14.57
CA LYS A 19 -15.41 11.51 -14.43
C LYS A 19 -16.23 11.12 -13.20
N GLU A 20 -16.51 9.84 -13.01
CA GLU A 20 -17.25 9.33 -11.83
C GLU A 20 -16.54 9.69 -10.53
N LEU A 21 -15.22 9.48 -10.44
CA LEU A 21 -14.46 9.88 -9.27
C LEU A 21 -14.52 11.39 -9.03
N GLY A 22 -14.31 12.20 -10.08
CA GLY A 22 -14.32 13.65 -9.96
C GLY A 22 -15.67 14.21 -9.50
N VAL A 23 -16.78 13.70 -10.03
CA VAL A 23 -18.12 14.08 -9.58
C VAL A 23 -18.38 13.64 -8.14
N ALA A 24 -17.97 12.42 -7.78
CA ALA A 24 -18.17 11.87 -6.44
C ALA A 24 -17.42 12.66 -5.33
N ILE A 25 -16.29 13.30 -5.66
CA ILE A 25 -15.55 14.17 -4.72
C ILE A 25 -16.00 15.64 -4.77
N GLY A 26 -17.02 15.96 -5.60
CA GLY A 26 -17.66 17.27 -5.64
C GLY A 26 -17.16 18.21 -6.73
N PHE A 27 -16.52 17.72 -7.79
CA PHE A 27 -16.20 18.55 -8.95
C PHE A 27 -17.40 18.69 -9.88
N GLU A 28 -17.45 19.83 -10.58
CA GLU A 28 -18.44 20.03 -11.63
C GLU A 28 -18.25 19.01 -12.76
N GLU A 29 -19.34 18.44 -13.22
CA GLU A 29 -19.35 17.35 -14.20
C GLU A 29 -18.55 17.67 -15.48
N LYS A 30 -18.58 18.92 -15.93
CA LYS A 30 -17.88 19.39 -17.14
C LYS A 30 -16.35 19.38 -17.03
N SER A 31 -15.81 19.37 -15.82
CA SER A 31 -14.35 19.48 -15.56
C SER A 31 -13.81 18.34 -14.70
N ALA A 32 -14.67 17.42 -14.29
CA ALA A 32 -14.35 16.38 -13.33
C ALA A 32 -13.25 15.44 -13.84
N ASP A 33 -13.38 14.95 -15.05
CA ASP A 33 -12.42 14.06 -15.72
C ASP A 33 -11.06 14.72 -15.93
N ILE A 34 -11.07 15.97 -16.43
CA ILE A 34 -9.84 16.75 -16.69
C ILE A 34 -9.06 16.95 -15.38
N ARG A 35 -9.75 17.29 -14.30
CA ARG A 35 -9.11 17.50 -12.99
C ARG A 35 -8.51 16.22 -12.42
N ILE A 36 -9.22 15.11 -12.52
CA ILE A 36 -8.70 13.82 -12.08
C ILE A 36 -7.52 13.39 -12.97
N ALA A 37 -7.60 13.57 -14.29
CA ALA A 37 -6.49 13.29 -15.19
C ALA A 37 -5.23 14.08 -14.84
N GLN A 38 -5.37 15.36 -14.44
CA GLN A 38 -4.25 16.19 -13.98
C GLN A 38 -3.60 15.66 -12.70
N TYR A 39 -4.39 15.13 -11.75
CA TYR A 39 -3.85 14.49 -10.55
C TYR A 39 -3.18 13.16 -10.87
N GLU A 40 -3.80 12.32 -11.67
CA GLU A 40 -3.28 11.01 -12.05
C GLU A 40 -1.99 11.08 -12.88
N SER A 41 -1.83 12.14 -13.68
CA SER A 41 -0.61 12.40 -14.44
C SER A 41 0.49 13.12 -13.62
N ASN A 42 0.22 13.43 -12.35
CA ASN A 42 1.08 14.24 -11.47
C ASN A 42 1.36 15.67 -11.99
N THR A 43 0.59 16.17 -12.96
CA THR A 43 0.63 17.57 -13.42
C THR A 43 0.20 18.52 -12.30
N ARG A 44 -0.66 18.02 -11.39
CA ARG A 44 -1.05 18.68 -10.15
C ARG A 44 -1.00 17.70 -9.00
N THR A 45 -0.62 18.18 -7.81
CA THR A 45 -0.68 17.41 -6.57
C THR A 45 -1.94 17.79 -5.81
N PRO A 46 -2.82 16.84 -5.44
CA PRO A 46 -3.98 17.12 -4.62
C PRO A 46 -3.53 17.55 -3.21
N LYS A 47 -4.20 18.57 -2.64
CA LYS A 47 -4.01 18.91 -1.23
C LYS A 47 -4.52 17.78 -0.34
N GLU A 48 -4.03 17.72 0.89
CA GLU A 48 -4.37 16.66 1.85
C GLU A 48 -5.88 16.46 2.01
N GLU A 49 -6.65 17.55 2.16
CA GLU A 49 -8.10 17.47 2.30
C GLU A 49 -8.77 16.78 1.10
N LEU A 50 -8.32 17.12 -0.11
CA LEU A 50 -8.84 16.51 -1.33
C LEU A 50 -8.43 15.03 -1.43
N LEU A 51 -7.21 14.71 -1.04
CA LEU A 51 -6.72 13.34 -1.03
C LEU A 51 -7.51 12.47 -0.04
N ARG A 52 -7.90 13.02 1.11
CA ARG A 52 -8.80 12.36 2.07
C ARG A 52 -10.19 12.10 1.48
N LYS A 53 -10.78 13.08 0.74
CA LYS A 53 -12.05 12.88 0.03
C LYS A 53 -11.94 11.79 -1.03
N ILE A 54 -10.86 11.77 -1.80
CA ILE A 54 -10.58 10.72 -2.79
C ILE A 54 -10.51 9.35 -2.09
N ALA A 55 -9.78 9.24 -0.98
CA ALA A 55 -9.66 8.00 -0.21
C ALA A 55 -11.03 7.51 0.28
N THR A 56 -11.88 8.41 0.79
CA THR A 56 -13.23 8.09 1.25
C THR A 56 -14.10 7.56 0.10
N VAL A 57 -14.08 8.24 -1.05
CA VAL A 57 -14.88 7.82 -2.22
C VAL A 57 -14.42 6.47 -2.77
N LEU A 58 -13.10 6.26 -2.81
CA LEU A 58 -12.50 5.01 -3.28
C LEU A 58 -12.56 3.88 -2.23
N ASP A 59 -13.04 4.17 -1.02
CA ASP A 59 -13.08 3.22 0.09
C ASP A 59 -11.70 2.57 0.33
N VAL A 60 -10.70 3.43 0.54
CA VAL A 60 -9.32 3.03 0.84
C VAL A 60 -8.76 3.86 1.99
N ASN A 61 -7.78 3.32 2.69
CA ASN A 61 -7.06 4.09 3.70
C ASN A 61 -6.31 5.25 3.03
N TYR A 62 -6.41 6.46 3.59
CA TYR A 62 -5.68 7.64 3.12
C TYR A 62 -4.18 7.39 2.94
N ARG A 63 -3.57 6.62 3.86
CA ARG A 63 -2.14 6.30 3.81
C ARG A 63 -1.77 5.47 2.57
N SER A 64 -2.70 4.74 1.97
CA SER A 64 -2.44 3.99 0.73
C SER A 64 -2.29 4.91 -0.50
N LEU A 65 -2.84 6.13 -0.43
CA LEU A 65 -2.72 7.14 -1.48
C LEU A 65 -1.57 8.12 -1.21
N TYR A 66 -1.20 8.29 0.05
CA TYR A 66 -0.10 9.17 0.44
C TYR A 66 1.24 8.63 -0.09
N GLU A 67 2.11 9.53 -0.51
CA GLU A 67 3.42 9.17 -1.02
C GLU A 67 4.46 9.23 0.12
N PRO A 68 4.94 8.10 0.64
CA PRO A 68 6.12 8.11 1.49
C PRO A 68 7.35 8.44 0.62
N THR A 69 8.20 9.31 1.10
CA THR A 69 9.46 9.66 0.43
C THR A 69 10.53 8.59 0.66
N LEU A 70 10.31 7.38 0.14
CA LEU A 70 11.21 6.23 0.28
C LEU A 70 11.63 5.72 -1.11
N TYR A 71 12.27 6.59 -1.90
CA TYR A 71 12.64 6.23 -3.27
C TYR A 71 14.11 5.83 -3.44
N ALA A 72 14.99 6.33 -2.58
CA ALA A 72 16.39 5.98 -2.60
C ALA A 72 16.73 4.97 -1.49
N ALA A 73 17.76 4.18 -1.69
CA ALA A 73 18.25 3.26 -0.67
C ALA A 73 18.64 4.01 0.60
N GLU A 74 19.17 5.22 0.45
CA GLU A 74 19.52 6.12 1.54
C GLU A 74 18.32 6.53 2.38
N ASP A 75 17.17 6.86 1.77
CA ASP A 75 15.93 7.20 2.49
C ASP A 75 15.42 6.01 3.31
N ILE A 76 15.52 4.81 2.75
CA ILE A 76 15.19 3.57 3.45
C ILE A 76 16.12 3.39 4.65
N MET A 77 17.44 3.59 4.46
CA MET A 77 18.42 3.46 5.54
C MET A 77 18.17 4.45 6.67
N TYR A 78 17.89 5.73 6.36
CA TYR A 78 17.55 6.70 7.40
C TYR A 78 16.29 6.32 8.17
N THR A 79 15.27 5.79 7.49
CA THR A 79 14.07 5.27 8.16
C THR A 79 14.39 4.09 9.08
N LEU A 80 15.28 3.19 8.65
CA LEU A 80 15.72 2.05 9.47
C LEU A 80 16.55 2.51 10.68
N PHE A 81 17.38 3.55 10.54
CA PHE A 81 18.10 4.15 11.67
C PHE A 81 17.16 4.77 12.69
N GLU A 82 16.13 5.50 12.25
CA GLU A 82 15.10 6.03 13.17
C GLU A 82 14.33 4.90 13.88
N LEU A 83 14.06 3.81 13.17
CA LEU A 83 13.41 2.65 13.79
C LEU A 83 14.33 1.97 14.81
N ASP A 84 15.63 1.87 14.55
CA ASP A 84 16.61 1.31 15.48
C ASP A 84 16.69 2.14 16.79
N GLU A 85 16.65 3.46 16.70
CA GLU A 85 16.59 4.35 17.87
C GLU A 85 15.31 4.16 18.71
N HIS A 86 14.16 3.86 18.06
CA HIS A 86 12.89 3.65 18.75
C HIS A 86 12.71 2.20 19.25
N TYR A 87 13.34 1.26 18.58
CA TYR A 87 13.29 -0.17 18.89
C TYR A 87 14.72 -0.68 19.17
N PRO A 88 15.27 -0.43 20.37
CA PRO A 88 16.68 -0.73 20.67
C PRO A 88 17.04 -2.22 20.61
N ASP A 89 16.04 -3.10 20.55
CA ASP A 89 16.23 -4.54 20.33
C ASP A 89 16.24 -4.94 18.85
N THR A 90 16.34 -3.97 17.91
CA THR A 90 16.50 -4.23 16.50
C THR A 90 17.76 -5.06 16.25
N GLN A 91 17.63 -6.10 15.43
CA GLN A 91 18.72 -7.03 15.12
C GLN A 91 18.83 -7.25 13.63
N LEU A 92 20.06 -7.36 13.15
CA LEU A 92 20.39 -7.72 11.78
C LEU A 92 20.86 -9.17 11.74
N TYR A 93 20.32 -9.93 10.81
CA TYR A 93 20.67 -11.32 10.59
C TYR A 93 21.13 -11.53 9.15
N GLU A 94 22.12 -12.37 9.00
CA GLU A 94 22.52 -12.92 7.72
C GLU A 94 21.75 -14.23 7.50
N ILE A 95 20.94 -14.28 6.43
CA ILE A 95 20.17 -15.46 6.06
C ILE A 95 20.72 -16.01 4.75
N SER A 96 21.00 -17.29 4.72
CA SER A 96 21.49 -17.98 3.53
C SER A 96 20.39 -18.85 2.95
N ASP A 97 20.00 -18.56 1.73
CA ASP A 97 19.03 -19.34 0.96
C ASP A 97 19.78 -20.21 -0.06
N THR A 98 19.54 -21.51 -0.03
CA THR A 98 20.04 -22.43 -1.04
C THR A 98 19.07 -22.46 -2.21
N ILE A 99 19.46 -21.84 -3.31
CA ILE A 99 18.63 -21.77 -4.55
C ILE A 99 18.79 -23.06 -5.34
N ASP A 100 19.99 -23.63 -5.37
CA ASP A 100 20.28 -24.90 -6.03
C ASP A 100 21.40 -25.62 -5.25
N SER A 101 21.62 -26.90 -5.55
CA SER A 101 22.61 -27.75 -4.84
C SER A 101 24.03 -27.15 -4.76
N ASN A 102 24.35 -26.13 -5.56
CA ASN A 102 25.66 -25.49 -5.63
C ASN A 102 25.62 -23.95 -5.50
N LEU A 103 24.45 -23.33 -5.31
CA LEU A 103 24.32 -21.88 -5.22
C LEU A 103 23.60 -21.49 -3.91
N THR A 104 24.37 -20.84 -3.04
CA THR A 104 23.83 -20.23 -1.81
C THR A 104 23.93 -18.72 -1.96
N GLU A 105 22.79 -18.04 -1.88
CA GLU A 105 22.73 -16.58 -1.79
C GLU A 105 22.52 -16.15 -0.35
N THR A 106 23.21 -15.08 0.04
CA THR A 106 23.14 -14.54 1.38
C THR A 106 22.47 -13.18 1.35
N HIS A 107 21.47 -13.01 2.21
CA HIS A 107 20.69 -11.79 2.33
C HIS A 107 20.73 -11.26 3.76
N MET A 108 20.71 -9.93 3.92
CA MET A 108 20.51 -9.31 5.21
C MET A 108 19.03 -9.26 5.55
N SER A 109 18.70 -9.63 6.77
CA SER A 109 17.35 -9.54 7.34
C SER A 109 17.37 -8.65 8.56
N ILE A 110 16.27 -7.93 8.80
CA ILE A 110 16.09 -7.09 9.97
C ILE A 110 14.93 -7.62 10.83
N SER A 111 15.11 -7.65 12.13
CA SER A 111 14.08 -8.01 13.11
C SER A 111 13.95 -6.88 14.14
N PHE A 112 12.72 -6.42 14.31
CA PHE A 112 12.40 -5.36 15.26
C PHE A 112 11.83 -5.98 16.53
N ARG A 113 12.26 -6.80 17.24
CA ARG A 113 11.76 -7.43 18.49
C ARG A 113 10.62 -6.66 19.20
N SER A 114 9.79 -5.98 18.44
CA SER A 114 8.56 -5.32 18.88
C SER A 114 7.39 -6.25 18.63
N CYS A 115 6.70 -6.68 19.68
CA CYS A 115 5.57 -7.62 19.60
C CYS A 115 4.55 -7.20 18.54
N LEU A 116 4.16 -5.92 18.55
CA LEU A 116 3.16 -5.41 17.61
C LEU A 116 3.64 -5.45 16.16
N LEU A 117 4.86 -4.97 15.90
CA LEU A 117 5.41 -4.95 14.53
C LEU A 117 5.67 -6.35 14.01
N ASP A 118 6.14 -7.25 14.87
CA ASP A 118 6.38 -8.65 14.53
C ASP A 118 5.08 -9.37 14.12
N ASP A 119 3.99 -9.14 14.87
CA ASP A 119 2.68 -9.70 14.53
C ASP A 119 2.14 -9.16 13.20
N LEU A 120 2.29 -7.88 12.91
CA LEU A 120 1.92 -7.28 11.62
C LEU A 120 2.77 -7.84 10.47
N LEU A 121 4.06 -8.08 10.69
CA LEU A 121 4.92 -8.71 9.68
C LEU A 121 4.55 -10.18 9.45
N LYS A 122 4.19 -10.93 10.49
CA LYS A 122 3.67 -12.29 10.37
C LYS A 122 2.36 -12.33 9.59
N GLU A 123 1.45 -11.41 9.86
CA GLU A 123 0.23 -11.26 9.07
C GLU A 123 0.56 -11.02 7.60
N TRP A 124 1.44 -10.07 7.30
CA TRP A 124 1.84 -9.81 5.93
C TRP A 124 2.47 -11.02 5.26
N GLN A 125 3.33 -11.75 5.96
CA GLN A 125 3.90 -13.00 5.47
C GLN A 125 2.81 -14.02 5.14
N LEU A 126 1.82 -14.18 6.03
CA LEU A 126 0.67 -15.05 5.80
C LEU A 126 -0.08 -14.68 4.52
N ARG A 127 -0.38 -13.38 4.31
CA ARG A 127 -1.06 -12.90 3.09
C ARG A 127 -0.25 -13.19 1.83
N LYS A 128 1.07 -13.00 1.89
CA LYS A 128 1.95 -13.35 0.76
C LYS A 128 1.93 -14.85 0.47
N LYS A 129 1.91 -15.69 1.50
CA LYS A 129 1.81 -17.16 1.35
C LYS A 129 0.48 -17.57 0.75
N GLN A 130 -0.64 -17.04 1.25
CA GLN A 130 -1.98 -17.30 0.75
C GLN A 130 -2.12 -16.87 -0.73
N LEU A 131 -1.53 -15.73 -1.11
CA LEU A 131 -1.48 -15.34 -2.52
C LEU A 131 -0.68 -16.33 -3.37
N ALA A 132 0.45 -16.81 -2.87
CA ALA A 132 1.30 -17.77 -3.59
C ALA A 132 0.63 -19.15 -3.74
N THR A 133 -0.17 -19.57 -2.77
CA THR A 133 -0.93 -20.84 -2.79
C THR A 133 -2.27 -20.73 -3.53
N GLY A 134 -2.69 -19.52 -3.90
CA GLY A 134 -3.98 -19.26 -4.55
C GLY A 134 -5.18 -19.28 -3.60
N GLU A 135 -4.96 -19.30 -2.27
CA GLU A 135 -6.03 -19.18 -1.26
C GLU A 135 -6.73 -17.82 -1.33
N ILE A 136 -5.99 -16.76 -1.70
CA ILE A 136 -6.52 -15.44 -1.97
C ILE A 136 -6.11 -14.98 -3.36
N THR A 137 -6.96 -14.17 -3.98
CA THR A 137 -6.69 -13.55 -5.28
C THR A 137 -5.77 -12.34 -5.14
N ARG A 138 -5.24 -11.86 -6.28
CA ARG A 138 -4.49 -10.60 -6.33
C ARG A 138 -5.34 -9.41 -5.89
N ASP A 139 -6.63 -9.42 -6.21
CA ASP A 139 -7.56 -8.34 -5.86
C ASP A 139 -7.85 -8.33 -4.36
N GLU A 140 -8.04 -9.48 -3.73
CA GLU A 140 -8.18 -9.60 -2.28
C GLU A 140 -6.91 -9.16 -1.54
N TYR A 141 -5.74 -9.54 -2.04
CA TYR A 141 -4.47 -9.08 -1.47
C TYR A 141 -4.28 -7.57 -1.63
N LEU A 142 -4.69 -7.00 -2.77
CA LEU A 142 -4.64 -5.54 -2.98
C LEU A 142 -5.65 -4.83 -2.07
N GLU A 143 -6.87 -5.36 -1.95
CA GLU A 143 -7.89 -4.82 -1.04
C GLU A 143 -7.39 -4.78 0.40
N TRP A 144 -6.78 -5.87 0.88
CA TRP A 144 -6.16 -5.93 2.20
C TRP A 144 -5.15 -4.80 2.40
N LYS A 145 -4.23 -4.59 1.45
CA LYS A 145 -3.24 -3.51 1.55
C LYS A 145 -3.82 -2.11 1.49
N LEU A 146 -4.86 -1.90 0.68
CA LEU A 146 -5.48 -0.58 0.50
C LEU A 146 -6.25 -0.14 1.75
N ASN A 147 -6.80 -1.07 2.49
CA ASN A 147 -7.58 -0.81 3.70
C ASN A 147 -6.86 -1.15 5.01
N TRP A 148 -5.60 -1.57 4.93
CA TRP A 148 -4.81 -1.78 6.14
C TRP A 148 -4.71 -0.46 6.96
N PRO A 149 -4.83 -0.45 8.31
CA PRO A 149 -4.89 -1.60 9.20
C PRO A 149 -6.32 -2.12 9.52
N GLN A 150 -7.38 -1.58 8.95
CA GLN A 150 -8.76 -2.02 9.22
C GLN A 150 -9.00 -3.48 8.82
N THR A 151 -8.16 -4.03 7.96
CA THR A 151 -8.20 -5.43 7.49
C THR A 151 -7.37 -6.39 8.32
N THR A 152 -6.70 -5.91 9.37
CA THR A 152 -5.75 -6.70 10.18
C THR A 152 -6.44 -7.90 10.85
N ASP A 153 -7.62 -7.69 11.43
CA ASP A 153 -8.35 -8.73 12.19
C ASP A 153 -9.24 -9.62 11.33
N ASP A 154 -9.43 -9.28 10.06
CA ASP A 154 -10.35 -9.98 9.14
C ASP A 154 -9.75 -11.24 8.50
N CYS A 155 -8.60 -11.68 8.96
CA CYS A 155 -7.90 -12.84 8.39
C CYS A 155 -7.77 -12.77 6.85
N GLY A 156 -7.69 -11.56 6.29
CA GLY A 156 -7.58 -11.29 4.85
C GLY A 156 -8.88 -11.44 4.07
N LYS A 157 -10.00 -11.62 4.74
CA LYS A 157 -11.31 -11.76 4.10
C LYS A 157 -12.09 -10.44 4.00
N HIS A 158 -11.41 -9.30 4.16
CA HIS A 158 -12.06 -8.01 3.98
C HIS A 158 -12.68 -7.93 2.58
N THR A 159 -13.98 -7.75 2.54
CA THR A 159 -14.72 -7.52 1.30
C THR A 159 -15.05 -6.04 1.21
N SER A 160 -14.60 -5.37 0.17
CA SER A 160 -14.94 -3.97 -0.06
C SER A 160 -16.45 -3.76 -0.11
N HIS A 161 -16.94 -2.76 0.61
CA HIS A 161 -18.36 -2.39 0.61
C HIS A 161 -18.80 -1.76 -0.72
N LYS A 162 -17.86 -1.33 -1.56
CA LYS A 162 -18.13 -0.66 -2.84
C LYS A 162 -17.27 -1.25 -3.93
N LYS A 163 -17.85 -2.13 -4.74
CA LYS A 163 -17.36 -2.37 -6.10
C LYS A 163 -18.25 -1.55 -7.03
N TRP A 164 -17.64 -0.69 -7.81
CA TRP A 164 -18.36 0.18 -8.73
C TRP A 164 -18.76 -0.53 -10.04
N ARG A 165 -18.20 -1.73 -10.31
CA ARG A 165 -18.53 -2.60 -11.44
C ARG A 165 -18.32 -4.06 -11.10
#